data_07a20e2c6d0d4aaee5af26433b58bde7
#
_entry.id   07a20e2c6d0d4aaee5af26433b58bde7
#
_cell.length_a   1.000
_cell.length_b   1.000
_cell.length_c   1.000
_cell.angle_alpha   90.00
_cell.angle_beta   90.00
_cell.angle_gamma   90.00
#
_symmetry.space_group_name_H-M   'P 1'
#
loop_
_entity.id
_entity.type
_entity.pdbx_description
1 polymer ?
#
loop_
_entity_poly.entity_id
_entity_poly.type
_entity_poly.pdbx_seq_one_letter_code
_entity_poly.pdbx_strand_id
1 'polypeptide(L)'
;MSRSARPGNTVTLPPTTSTGTAMSSSQSSSSSSASSVVKRLDLSSRTAPPLGGLSLPLLSLEVRRRLRNRRSVIFSIVLPVAFFLMFTTTDYSAMPYGNGNVVANMMIGMALYGALMTTTGAGAAVSNERASGWSRQLRLTPLKPIAYITAKAIVGMLISALAIGAVYACGPVRHAQMPARVWISSALIIWLGSLVFVAFGLFVGYLLPSDNAMQVVGPLMALLAFLGGMFIPLTPGSTMDRIGSFTPMYGLHNLALWPMGAESFSWWWVVNVLTWLAVFLGGAAWKMGRDTARV
;
A
#
# COMPACT_ATOMS: atom_id res chain seq x y z
N MET A 1 11.86 59.29 23.54
CA MET A 1 10.65 60.05 23.16
C MET A 1 9.73 59.04 22.51
N SER A 2 8.60 58.73 22.93
CA SER A 2 7.49 59.15 23.77
C SER A 2 6.57 57.94 23.95
N ARG A 3 6.20 57.67 25.16
CA ARG A 3 5.21 56.66 25.58
C ARG A 3 3.81 57.04 25.04
N SER A 4 2.99 56.04 24.70
CA SER A 4 1.55 56.18 24.88
C SER A 4 0.96 54.86 25.36
N ALA A 5 0.57 54.84 26.61
CA ALA A 5 -0.21 53.81 27.29
C ALA A 5 -1.70 53.99 26.93
N ARG A 6 -2.45 52.90 26.76
CA ARG A 6 -3.91 52.90 26.76
C ARG A 6 -4.44 52.22 28.01
N PRO A 7 -5.52 52.77 28.62
CA PRO A 7 -6.02 52.32 29.91
C PRO A 7 -6.95 51.10 29.82
N GLY A 8 -7.03 50.37 30.95
CA GLY A 8 -7.83 49.19 31.14
C GLY A 8 -9.34 49.48 31.22
N ASN A 9 -10.10 48.54 30.67
CA ASN A 9 -11.56 48.44 30.85
C ASN A 9 -11.84 47.48 32.00
N THR A 10 -12.21 48.03 33.13
CA THR A 10 -12.83 47.32 34.26
C THR A 10 -14.31 47.09 33.94
N VAL A 11 -14.70 45.83 33.77
CA VAL A 11 -16.11 45.41 33.67
C VAL A 11 -16.63 45.21 35.09
N THR A 12 -17.51 46.11 35.52
CA THR A 12 -18.28 45.98 36.77
C THR A 12 -19.49 45.09 36.55
N LEU A 13 -19.61 44.05 37.36
CA LEU A 13 -20.80 43.16 37.41
C LEU A 13 -21.90 43.82 38.26
N PRO A 14 -23.18 43.71 37.85
CA PRO A 14 -24.30 44.20 38.66
C PRO A 14 -24.66 43.21 39.79
N PRO A 15 -25.27 43.70 40.90
CA PRO A 15 -25.59 42.88 42.06
C PRO A 15 -26.80 41.98 41.82
N THR A 16 -26.69 40.76 42.29
CA THR A 16 -27.77 39.74 42.29
C THR A 16 -28.76 40.04 43.42
N THR A 17 -29.99 40.41 43.04
CA THR A 17 -31.13 40.41 43.95
C THR A 17 -31.76 39.05 44.06
N SER A 18 -31.71 38.48 45.23
CA SER A 18 -32.43 37.26 45.62
C SER A 18 -33.91 37.52 45.78
N THR A 19 -34.74 36.91 44.96
CA THR A 19 -36.17 36.76 45.27
C THR A 19 -36.50 35.27 45.26
N GLY A 20 -36.66 34.72 46.43
CA GLY A 20 -37.14 33.35 46.59
C GLY A 20 -38.63 33.25 46.22
N THR A 21 -38.97 32.32 45.34
CA THR A 21 -40.33 31.83 45.21
C THR A 21 -40.25 30.31 45.13
N ALA A 22 -40.72 29.69 46.20
CA ALA A 22 -40.93 28.26 46.26
C ALA A 22 -42.01 27.84 45.27
N MET A 23 -41.66 26.96 44.33
CA MET A 23 -42.65 26.14 43.64
C MET A 23 -42.21 24.66 43.75
N SER A 24 -42.93 24.04 44.65
CA SER A 24 -42.87 22.60 44.90
C SER A 24 -43.53 21.80 43.78
N SER A 25 -42.97 20.62 43.59
CA SER A 25 -43.65 19.39 43.18
C SER A 25 -44.32 19.36 41.79
N SER A 26 -43.53 19.00 40.76
CA SER A 26 -43.98 18.12 39.66
C SER A 26 -42.82 17.60 38.77
N GLN A 27 -41.82 17.00 39.35
CA GLN A 27 -40.73 16.35 38.57
C GLN A 27 -40.50 14.89 39.00
N SER A 28 -41.54 14.09 39.12
CA SER A 28 -41.38 12.66 39.44
C SER A 28 -41.91 11.70 38.37
N SER A 29 -42.35 12.19 37.20
CA SER A 29 -42.91 11.30 36.18
C SER A 29 -42.18 11.22 34.83
N SER A 30 -41.06 11.95 34.66
CA SER A 30 -40.30 11.90 33.38
C SER A 30 -39.00 11.08 33.44
N SER A 31 -38.60 10.56 34.62
CA SER A 31 -37.36 9.80 34.74
C SER A 31 -37.53 8.28 34.45
N SER A 32 -38.78 7.79 34.39
CA SER A 32 -39.00 6.35 34.12
C SER A 32 -39.02 6.00 32.61
N SER A 33 -39.28 6.98 31.74
CA SER A 33 -39.33 6.73 30.30
C SER A 33 -37.98 6.79 29.59
N ALA A 34 -36.96 7.45 30.17
CA ALA A 34 -35.64 7.49 29.60
C ALA A 34 -34.78 6.23 29.90
N SER A 35 -35.16 5.49 30.94
CA SER A 35 -34.43 4.30 31.38
C SER A 35 -34.73 3.04 30.53
N SER A 36 -35.83 3.02 29.79
CA SER A 36 -36.24 1.85 29.01
C SER A 36 -35.69 1.82 27.57
N VAL A 37 -35.07 2.90 27.11
CA VAL A 37 -34.55 3.00 25.71
C VAL A 37 -33.06 2.64 25.60
N VAL A 38 -32.32 2.64 26.71
CA VAL A 38 -30.98 2.06 26.70
C VAL A 38 -31.12 0.53 26.82
N LYS A 39 -31.56 -0.11 25.74
CA LYS A 39 -31.36 -1.53 25.54
C LYS A 39 -29.86 -1.76 25.72
N ARG A 40 -29.44 -2.24 26.89
CA ARG A 40 -28.03 -2.58 27.14
C ARG A 40 -27.62 -3.49 26.01
N LEU A 41 -26.80 -2.97 25.11
CA LEU A 41 -26.13 -3.78 24.09
C LEU A 41 -25.35 -4.81 24.87
N ASP A 42 -25.87 -6.02 24.92
CA ASP A 42 -25.18 -7.14 25.54
C ASP A 42 -23.92 -7.44 24.72
N LEU A 43 -22.82 -6.89 25.19
CA LEU A 43 -21.50 -7.04 24.54
C LEU A 43 -20.89 -8.40 24.84
N SER A 44 -21.45 -9.15 25.80
CA SER A 44 -20.95 -10.46 26.21
C SER A 44 -21.20 -11.56 25.17
N SER A 45 -22.22 -11.38 24.29
CA SER A 45 -22.55 -12.31 23.22
C SER A 45 -21.78 -12.05 21.90
N ARG A 46 -20.94 -11.02 21.85
CA ARG A 46 -20.15 -10.73 20.64
C ARG A 46 -18.93 -11.65 20.59
N THR A 47 -19.09 -12.77 19.90
CA THR A 47 -17.97 -13.61 19.48
C THR A 47 -17.06 -12.81 18.55
N ALA A 48 -15.73 -12.91 18.76
CA ALA A 48 -14.77 -12.30 17.85
C ALA A 48 -15.07 -12.81 16.43
N PRO A 49 -15.15 -11.92 15.40
CA PRO A 49 -15.45 -12.37 14.05
C PRO A 49 -14.45 -13.43 13.59
N PRO A 50 -14.88 -14.44 12.82
CA PRO A 50 -13.97 -15.43 12.27
C PRO A 50 -12.87 -14.72 11.47
N LEU A 51 -11.67 -15.29 11.39
CA LEU A 51 -10.49 -14.72 10.74
C LEU A 51 -9.99 -13.39 11.34
N GLY A 52 -10.24 -13.15 12.66
CA GLY A 52 -9.74 -11.95 13.34
C GLY A 52 -10.35 -10.64 12.87
N GLY A 53 -11.56 -10.68 12.28
CA GLY A 53 -12.27 -9.50 11.79
C GLY A 53 -12.08 -9.21 10.29
N LEU A 54 -11.33 -10.04 9.56
CA LEU A 54 -11.25 -9.95 8.11
C LEU A 54 -12.63 -10.29 7.51
N SER A 55 -13.22 -9.33 6.80
CA SER A 55 -14.54 -9.52 6.17
C SER A 55 -14.54 -9.02 4.73
N LEU A 56 -15.35 -9.63 3.88
CA LEU A 56 -15.51 -9.21 2.48
C LEU A 56 -15.96 -7.73 2.35
N PRO A 57 -16.89 -7.22 3.20
CA PRO A 57 -17.22 -5.79 3.17
C PRO A 57 -16.01 -4.88 3.48
N LEU A 58 -15.14 -5.27 4.42
CA LEU A 58 -13.92 -4.52 4.72
C LEU A 58 -12.99 -4.46 3.49
N LEU A 59 -12.77 -5.61 2.84
CA LEU A 59 -11.93 -5.68 1.64
C LEU A 59 -12.53 -4.84 0.49
N SER A 60 -13.84 -4.92 0.27
CA SER A 60 -14.50 -4.17 -0.80
C SER A 60 -14.42 -2.65 -0.57
N LEU A 61 -14.59 -2.19 0.67
CA LEU A 61 -14.42 -0.80 1.05
C LEU A 61 -12.98 -0.31 0.83
N GLU A 62 -12.00 -1.09 1.22
CA GLU A 62 -10.57 -0.76 1.04
C GLU A 62 -10.19 -0.71 -0.45
N VAL A 63 -10.63 -1.67 -1.26
CA VAL A 63 -10.43 -1.65 -2.72
C VAL A 63 -11.07 -0.42 -3.32
N ARG A 64 -12.33 -0.14 -3.00
CA ARG A 64 -13.05 1.02 -3.50
C ARG A 64 -12.39 2.33 -3.08
N ARG A 65 -11.96 2.44 -1.83
CA ARG A 65 -11.21 3.60 -1.32
C ARG A 65 -9.93 3.83 -2.11
N ARG A 66 -9.21 2.75 -2.40
CA ARG A 66 -7.95 2.80 -3.17
C ARG A 66 -8.19 3.23 -4.61
N LEU A 67 -9.16 2.62 -5.29
CA LEU A 67 -9.51 2.96 -6.68
C LEU A 67 -10.09 4.38 -6.82
N ARG A 68 -10.73 4.92 -5.80
CA ARG A 68 -11.20 6.33 -5.80
C ARG A 68 -10.06 7.33 -5.63
N ASN A 69 -8.89 6.92 -5.16
CA ASN A 69 -7.73 7.79 -5.10
C ASN A 69 -7.08 7.94 -6.49
N ARG A 70 -7.54 8.95 -7.24
CA ARG A 70 -7.11 9.21 -8.62
C ARG A 70 -5.59 9.30 -8.76
N ARG A 71 -4.90 9.95 -7.81
CA ARG A 71 -3.43 10.05 -7.83
C ARG A 71 -2.79 8.66 -7.75
N SER A 72 -3.23 7.83 -6.82
CA SER A 72 -2.71 6.46 -6.67
C SER A 72 -2.93 5.63 -7.94
N VAL A 73 -4.12 5.70 -8.54
CA VAL A 73 -4.46 4.97 -9.78
C VAL A 73 -3.60 5.43 -10.95
N ILE A 74 -3.44 6.75 -11.14
CA ILE A 74 -2.61 7.30 -12.22
C ILE A 74 -1.17 6.81 -12.10
N PHE A 75 -0.54 6.98 -10.93
CA PHE A 75 0.86 6.59 -10.76
C PHE A 75 1.09 5.07 -10.76
N SER A 76 0.11 4.29 -10.35
CA SER A 76 0.27 2.83 -10.23
C SER A 76 -0.19 2.04 -11.44
N ILE A 77 -1.13 2.56 -12.23
CA ILE A 77 -1.72 1.85 -13.37
C ILE A 77 -1.46 2.61 -14.67
N VAL A 78 -1.82 3.90 -14.73
CA VAL A 78 -1.73 4.66 -15.98
C VAL A 78 -0.29 4.93 -16.37
N LEU A 79 0.59 5.25 -15.41
CA LEU A 79 1.98 5.58 -15.69
C LEU A 79 2.77 4.39 -16.27
N PRO A 80 2.70 3.15 -15.74
CA PRO A 80 3.34 1.98 -16.34
C PRO A 80 2.82 1.69 -17.76
N VAL A 81 1.51 1.82 -17.98
CA VAL A 81 0.92 1.65 -19.31
C VAL A 81 1.43 2.74 -20.27
N ALA A 82 1.46 3.99 -19.82
CA ALA A 82 1.96 5.10 -20.63
C ALA A 82 3.45 4.92 -20.98
N PHE A 83 4.27 4.51 -20.03
CA PHE A 83 5.68 4.22 -20.27
C PHE A 83 5.85 3.04 -21.23
N PHE A 84 5.08 1.97 -21.06
CA PHE A 84 5.09 0.87 -22.01
C PHE A 84 4.78 1.35 -23.43
N LEU A 85 3.69 2.10 -23.61
CA LEU A 85 3.29 2.62 -24.92
C LEU A 85 4.28 3.64 -25.50
N MET A 86 4.94 4.43 -24.66
CA MET A 86 5.88 5.47 -25.09
C MET A 86 7.25 4.89 -25.46
N PHE A 87 7.76 3.94 -24.68
CA PHE A 87 9.09 3.37 -24.90
C PHE A 87 9.13 2.24 -25.92
N THR A 88 7.98 1.61 -26.23
CA THR A 88 7.92 0.57 -27.26
C THR A 88 7.69 1.18 -28.63
N THR A 89 8.70 1.09 -29.51
CA THR A 89 8.59 1.45 -30.93
C THR A 89 8.30 0.22 -31.79
N THR A 90 7.87 0.43 -33.02
CA THR A 90 7.58 -0.66 -33.98
C THR A 90 8.83 -1.49 -34.29
N ASP A 91 10.01 -0.87 -34.27
CA ASP A 91 11.28 -1.54 -34.55
C ASP A 91 11.61 -2.64 -33.54
N TYR A 92 11.22 -2.44 -32.26
CA TYR A 92 11.43 -3.45 -31.21
C TYR A 92 10.59 -4.70 -31.38
N SER A 93 9.49 -4.65 -32.14
CA SER A 93 8.66 -5.82 -32.41
C SER A 93 9.35 -6.85 -33.31
N ALA A 94 10.26 -6.40 -34.16
CA ALA A 94 11.06 -7.24 -35.03
C ALA A 94 12.30 -7.84 -34.34
N MET A 95 12.69 -7.33 -33.16
CA MET A 95 13.86 -7.81 -32.43
C MET A 95 13.52 -9.01 -31.56
N PRO A 96 14.12 -10.20 -31.79
CA PRO A 96 13.87 -11.37 -30.98
C PRO A 96 14.48 -11.22 -29.56
N TYR A 97 13.81 -11.77 -28.56
CA TYR A 97 14.31 -11.89 -27.20
C TYR A 97 13.80 -13.20 -26.58
N GLY A 98 14.68 -14.16 -26.39
CA GLY A 98 14.30 -15.50 -25.94
C GLY A 98 13.24 -16.15 -26.85
N ASN A 99 12.17 -16.65 -26.25
CA ASN A 99 11.02 -17.21 -26.96
C ASN A 99 9.97 -16.17 -27.37
N GLY A 100 10.33 -14.89 -27.42
CA GLY A 100 9.45 -13.80 -27.80
C GLY A 100 10.21 -12.64 -28.45
N ASN A 101 9.74 -11.42 -28.24
CA ASN A 101 10.38 -10.22 -28.75
C ASN A 101 10.69 -9.20 -27.64
N VAL A 102 11.48 -8.17 -27.95
CA VAL A 102 11.87 -7.10 -27.01
C VAL A 102 10.65 -6.38 -26.45
N VAL A 103 9.58 -6.23 -27.22
CA VAL A 103 8.34 -5.60 -26.73
C VAL A 103 7.71 -6.42 -25.60
N ALA A 104 7.71 -7.75 -25.70
CA ALA A 104 7.23 -8.61 -24.63
C ALA A 104 8.10 -8.51 -23.36
N ASN A 105 9.42 -8.42 -23.52
CA ASN A 105 10.33 -8.16 -22.39
C ASN A 105 10.00 -6.83 -21.71
N MET A 106 9.87 -5.73 -22.45
CA MET A 106 9.50 -4.42 -21.92
C MET A 106 8.12 -4.45 -21.24
N MET A 107 7.15 -5.19 -21.81
CA MET A 107 5.82 -5.37 -21.22
C MET A 107 5.89 -6.02 -19.84
N ILE A 108 6.66 -7.09 -19.70
CA ILE A 108 6.88 -7.79 -18.43
C ILE A 108 7.50 -6.83 -17.40
N GLY A 109 8.52 -6.07 -17.78
CA GLY A 109 9.17 -5.07 -16.93
C GLY A 109 8.18 -3.99 -16.47
N MET A 110 7.40 -3.39 -17.38
CA MET A 110 6.43 -2.35 -17.03
C MET A 110 5.26 -2.87 -16.19
N ALA A 111 4.82 -4.11 -16.43
CA ALA A 111 3.81 -4.76 -15.59
C ALA A 111 4.33 -5.01 -14.16
N LEU A 112 5.59 -5.43 -14.04
CA LEU A 112 6.26 -5.56 -12.74
C LEU A 112 6.35 -4.21 -12.04
N TYR A 113 6.72 -3.13 -12.75
CA TYR A 113 6.77 -1.78 -12.19
C TYR A 113 5.40 -1.32 -11.67
N GLY A 114 4.34 -1.57 -12.42
CA GLY A 114 2.97 -1.27 -12.01
C GLY A 114 2.54 -2.06 -10.76
N ALA A 115 2.84 -3.36 -10.72
CA ALA A 115 2.57 -4.21 -9.58
C ALA A 115 3.31 -3.75 -8.32
N LEU A 116 4.58 -3.39 -8.45
CA LEU A 116 5.43 -2.86 -7.41
C LEU A 116 4.89 -1.54 -6.84
N MET A 117 4.51 -0.59 -7.68
CA MET A 117 3.96 0.69 -7.25
C MET A 117 2.64 0.53 -6.48
N THR A 118 1.76 -0.36 -6.96
CA THR A 118 0.48 -0.63 -6.30
C THR A 118 0.67 -1.29 -4.94
N THR A 119 1.48 -2.33 -4.86
CA THR A 119 1.70 -3.12 -3.65
C THR A 119 2.47 -2.35 -2.59
N THR A 120 3.57 -1.67 -2.97
CA THR A 120 4.31 -0.79 -2.05
C THR A 120 3.44 0.32 -1.51
N GLY A 121 2.69 1.00 -2.38
CA GLY A 121 1.76 2.04 -1.97
C GLY A 121 0.66 1.53 -1.03
N ALA A 122 0.17 0.29 -1.20
CA ALA A 122 -0.81 -0.31 -0.29
C ALA A 122 -0.21 -0.53 1.11
N GLY A 123 1.01 -1.02 1.20
CA GLY A 123 1.73 -1.19 2.45
C GLY A 123 2.08 0.15 3.12
N ALA A 124 2.64 1.10 2.36
CA ALA A 124 3.06 2.40 2.87
C ALA A 124 1.90 3.28 3.37
N ALA A 125 0.66 3.03 2.91
CA ALA A 125 -0.53 3.74 3.39
C ALA A 125 -0.74 3.61 4.91
N VAL A 126 -0.16 2.59 5.54
CA VAL A 126 -0.18 2.40 7.00
C VAL A 126 0.42 3.60 7.74
N SER A 127 1.42 4.30 7.17
CA SER A 127 2.00 5.50 7.78
C SER A 127 0.96 6.61 7.96
N ASN A 128 0.15 6.89 6.94
CA ASN A 128 -0.92 7.89 6.98
C ASN A 128 -2.04 7.49 7.94
N GLU A 129 -2.38 6.20 8.00
CA GLU A 129 -3.40 5.69 8.91
C GLU A 129 -2.95 5.78 10.37
N ARG A 130 -1.65 5.55 10.64
CA ARG A 130 -1.07 5.75 11.98
C ARG A 130 -1.11 7.23 12.38
N ALA A 131 -0.73 8.15 11.48
CA ALA A 131 -0.76 9.59 11.74
C ALA A 131 -2.18 10.13 11.98
N SER A 132 -3.20 9.57 11.31
CA SER A 132 -4.61 9.94 11.52
C SER A 132 -5.24 9.33 12.79
N GLY A 133 -4.47 8.62 13.61
CA GLY A 133 -4.96 7.97 14.84
C GLY A 133 -5.81 6.72 14.61
N TRP A 134 -5.87 6.23 13.37
CA TRP A 134 -6.62 5.03 13.00
C TRP A 134 -6.21 3.81 13.82
N SER A 135 -4.95 3.69 14.19
CA SER A 135 -4.45 2.62 15.06
C SER A 135 -5.11 2.59 16.44
N ARG A 136 -5.48 3.76 17.01
CA ARG A 136 -6.23 3.85 18.26
C ARG A 136 -7.68 3.39 18.08
N GLN A 137 -8.30 3.73 16.96
CA GLN A 137 -9.68 3.29 16.65
C GLN A 137 -9.74 1.79 16.41
N LEU A 138 -8.73 1.19 15.77
CA LEU A 138 -8.64 -0.26 15.58
C LEU A 138 -8.61 -1.04 16.89
N ARG A 139 -8.00 -0.49 17.95
CA ARG A 139 -7.98 -1.12 19.28
C ARG A 139 -9.35 -1.19 19.96
N LEU A 140 -10.28 -0.33 19.55
CA LEU A 140 -11.68 -0.37 20.01
C LEU A 140 -12.54 -1.38 19.23
N THR A 141 -11.98 -1.99 18.19
CA THR A 141 -12.63 -3.02 17.39
C THR A 141 -12.00 -4.38 17.67
N PRO A 142 -12.73 -5.50 17.49
CA PRO A 142 -12.18 -6.85 17.66
C PRO A 142 -11.23 -7.27 16.52
N LEU A 143 -10.71 -6.31 15.73
CA LEU A 143 -9.81 -6.58 14.61
C LEU A 143 -8.39 -6.85 15.12
N LYS A 144 -7.86 -8.03 14.80
CA LYS A 144 -6.47 -8.38 15.14
C LYS A 144 -5.50 -7.62 14.21
N PRO A 145 -4.33 -7.17 14.71
CA PRO A 145 -3.33 -6.48 13.88
C PRO A 145 -2.91 -7.27 12.63
N ILE A 146 -2.81 -8.60 12.75
CA ILE A 146 -2.49 -9.49 11.62
C ILE A 146 -3.59 -9.43 10.56
N ALA A 147 -4.87 -9.44 10.94
CA ALA A 147 -5.98 -9.36 10.01
C ALA A 147 -5.98 -8.04 9.23
N TYR A 148 -5.60 -6.94 9.90
CA TYR A 148 -5.43 -5.64 9.24
C TYR A 148 -4.30 -5.66 8.20
N ILE A 149 -3.11 -6.20 8.54
CA ILE A 149 -1.99 -6.34 7.60
C ILE A 149 -2.37 -7.23 6.42
N THR A 150 -3.04 -8.37 6.70
CA THR A 150 -3.52 -9.29 5.66
C THR A 150 -4.52 -8.60 4.73
N ALA A 151 -5.45 -7.78 5.27
CA ALA A 151 -6.36 -6.99 4.43
C ALA A 151 -5.60 -6.05 3.49
N LYS A 152 -4.58 -5.34 3.98
CA LYS A 152 -3.73 -4.48 3.13
C LYS A 152 -2.99 -5.25 2.05
N ALA A 153 -2.46 -6.42 2.40
CA ALA A 153 -1.79 -7.30 1.45
C ALA A 153 -2.76 -7.77 0.35
N ILE A 154 -3.94 -8.27 0.73
CA ILE A 154 -4.96 -8.72 -0.23
C ILE A 154 -5.38 -7.57 -1.15
N VAL A 155 -5.66 -6.39 -0.62
CA VAL A 155 -6.05 -5.22 -1.42
C VAL A 155 -4.91 -4.79 -2.36
N GLY A 156 -3.67 -4.76 -1.89
CA GLY A 156 -2.50 -4.49 -2.71
C GLY A 156 -2.36 -5.48 -3.86
N MET A 157 -2.53 -6.77 -3.57
CA MET A 157 -2.47 -7.85 -4.56
C MET A 157 -3.60 -7.79 -5.59
N LEU A 158 -4.83 -7.47 -5.17
CA LEU A 158 -5.96 -7.31 -6.09
C LEU A 158 -5.74 -6.14 -7.06
N ILE A 159 -5.23 -5.01 -6.56
CA ILE A 159 -4.97 -3.85 -7.43
C ILE A 159 -3.73 -4.08 -8.31
N SER A 160 -2.72 -4.82 -7.82
CA SER A 160 -1.57 -5.19 -8.66
C SER A 160 -1.98 -6.10 -9.82
N ALA A 161 -2.93 -7.01 -9.61
CA ALA A 161 -3.48 -7.81 -10.69
C ALA A 161 -4.15 -6.93 -11.78
N LEU A 162 -4.86 -5.87 -11.38
CA LEU A 162 -5.42 -4.90 -12.32
C LEU A 162 -4.32 -4.13 -13.07
N ALA A 163 -3.23 -3.74 -12.38
CA ALA A 163 -2.11 -3.04 -13.00
C ALA A 163 -1.39 -3.94 -14.02
N ILE A 164 -1.12 -5.19 -13.66
CA ILE A 164 -0.53 -6.19 -14.55
C ILE A 164 -1.45 -6.39 -15.77
N GLY A 165 -2.73 -6.63 -15.54
CA GLY A 165 -3.72 -6.84 -16.60
C GLY A 165 -3.82 -5.64 -17.55
N ALA A 166 -3.75 -4.42 -17.04
CA ALA A 166 -3.80 -3.20 -17.86
C ALA A 166 -2.59 -3.10 -18.82
N VAL A 167 -1.37 -3.38 -18.34
CA VAL A 167 -0.16 -3.38 -19.20
C VAL A 167 -0.22 -4.54 -20.21
N TYR A 168 -0.60 -5.74 -19.76
CA TYR A 168 -0.71 -6.91 -20.61
C TYR A 168 -1.77 -6.75 -21.70
N ALA A 169 -2.89 -6.09 -21.39
CA ALA A 169 -3.93 -5.78 -22.39
C ALA A 169 -3.42 -4.84 -23.50
N CYS A 170 -2.42 -4.01 -23.22
CA CYS A 170 -1.77 -3.16 -24.23
C CYS A 170 -0.70 -3.89 -25.04
N GLY A 171 -0.26 -5.10 -24.64
CA GLY A 171 0.76 -5.86 -25.33
C GLY A 171 0.47 -6.12 -26.81
N PRO A 172 -0.71 -6.65 -27.18
CA PRO A 172 -1.08 -6.87 -28.58
C PRO A 172 -1.07 -5.61 -29.43
N VAL A 173 -1.42 -4.45 -28.85
CA VAL A 173 -1.41 -3.14 -29.54
C VAL A 173 0.01 -2.77 -30.01
N ARG A 174 1.02 -3.17 -29.26
CA ARG A 174 2.44 -2.94 -29.55
C ARG A 174 3.14 -4.17 -30.14
N HIS A 175 2.37 -5.17 -30.60
CA HIS A 175 2.90 -6.38 -31.20
C HIS A 175 3.84 -7.17 -30.26
N ALA A 176 3.53 -7.22 -28.94
CA ALA A 176 4.21 -8.11 -28.02
C ALA A 176 3.93 -9.57 -28.43
N GLN A 177 4.99 -10.33 -28.69
CA GLN A 177 4.91 -11.73 -29.11
C GLN A 177 5.64 -12.61 -28.11
N MET A 178 4.94 -13.58 -27.58
CA MET A 178 5.48 -14.66 -26.75
C MET A 178 4.49 -15.82 -26.66
N PRO A 179 4.93 -17.05 -26.35
CA PRO A 179 4.04 -18.19 -26.20
C PRO A 179 2.99 -17.97 -25.10
N ALA A 180 1.80 -18.54 -25.26
CA ALA A 180 0.69 -18.38 -24.29
C ALA A 180 1.09 -18.77 -22.87
N ARG A 181 1.93 -19.81 -22.71
CA ARG A 181 2.47 -20.21 -21.39
C ARG A 181 3.27 -19.09 -20.72
N VAL A 182 4.00 -18.28 -21.51
CA VAL A 182 4.83 -17.19 -20.99
C VAL A 182 3.95 -16.03 -20.51
N TRP A 183 2.85 -15.73 -21.22
CA TRP A 183 1.86 -14.73 -20.78
C TRP A 183 1.35 -15.04 -19.37
N ILE A 184 0.94 -16.26 -19.13
CA ILE A 184 0.36 -16.67 -17.85
C ILE A 184 1.44 -16.79 -16.77
N SER A 185 2.56 -17.47 -17.07
CA SER A 185 3.59 -17.70 -16.05
C SER A 185 4.27 -16.42 -15.59
N SER A 186 4.63 -15.50 -16.51
CA SER A 186 5.23 -14.21 -16.13
C SER A 186 4.26 -13.35 -15.33
N ALA A 187 2.97 -13.30 -15.73
CA ALA A 187 1.95 -12.57 -14.96
C ALA A 187 1.79 -13.12 -13.53
N LEU A 188 1.76 -14.45 -13.38
CA LEU A 188 1.66 -15.10 -12.07
C LEU A 188 2.91 -14.88 -11.22
N ILE A 189 4.10 -14.97 -11.81
CA ILE A 189 5.36 -14.71 -11.09
C ILE A 189 5.40 -13.25 -10.60
N ILE A 190 5.05 -12.28 -11.46
CA ILE A 190 4.97 -10.87 -11.07
C ILE A 190 3.96 -10.70 -9.94
N TRP A 191 2.77 -11.26 -10.10
CA TRP A 191 1.69 -11.11 -9.13
C TRP A 191 2.09 -11.67 -7.76
N LEU A 192 2.52 -12.93 -7.69
CA LEU A 192 2.94 -13.56 -6.43
C LEU A 192 4.19 -12.88 -5.84
N GLY A 193 5.18 -12.59 -6.69
CA GLY A 193 6.43 -11.94 -6.26
C GLY A 193 6.22 -10.51 -5.77
N SER A 194 5.19 -9.80 -6.24
CA SER A 194 4.86 -8.46 -5.77
C SER A 194 4.50 -8.40 -4.27
N LEU A 195 4.26 -9.55 -3.62
CA LEU A 195 4.09 -9.66 -2.17
C LEU A 195 5.31 -9.13 -1.40
N VAL A 196 6.52 -9.26 -1.95
CA VAL A 196 7.75 -8.68 -1.38
C VAL A 196 7.59 -7.16 -1.21
N PHE A 197 6.96 -6.51 -2.17
CA PHE A 197 6.78 -5.07 -2.15
C PHE A 197 5.59 -4.60 -1.30
N VAL A 198 4.62 -5.47 -1.03
CA VAL A 198 3.68 -5.24 0.08
C VAL A 198 4.44 -5.19 1.40
N ALA A 199 5.30 -6.18 1.66
CA ALA A 199 6.11 -6.24 2.87
C ALA A 199 7.07 -5.04 2.98
N PHE A 200 7.70 -4.65 1.87
CA PHE A 200 8.52 -3.44 1.79
C PHE A 200 7.71 -2.17 2.13
N GLY A 201 6.55 -2.01 1.53
CA GLY A 201 5.65 -0.88 1.80
C GLY A 201 5.23 -0.81 3.27
N LEU A 202 4.89 -1.96 3.87
CA LEU A 202 4.60 -2.06 5.30
C LEU A 202 5.82 -1.66 6.14
N PHE A 203 7.00 -2.17 5.82
CA PHE A 203 8.24 -1.83 6.53
C PHE A 203 8.50 -0.32 6.50
N VAL A 204 8.43 0.31 5.32
CA VAL A 204 8.59 1.77 5.16
C VAL A 204 7.48 2.52 5.89
N GLY A 205 6.23 2.04 5.82
CA GLY A 205 5.07 2.64 6.49
C GLY A 205 5.15 2.62 8.02
N TYR A 206 5.83 1.63 8.59
CA TYR A 206 6.14 1.59 10.03
C TYR A 206 7.44 2.33 10.40
N LEU A 207 8.37 2.47 9.45
CA LEU A 207 9.67 3.11 9.69
C LEU A 207 9.57 4.63 9.66
N LEU A 208 8.84 5.19 8.69
CA LEU A 208 8.81 6.62 8.40
C LEU A 208 7.50 7.27 8.87
N PRO A 209 7.55 8.57 9.29
CA PRO A 209 6.36 9.39 9.50
C PRO A 209 5.56 9.55 8.18
N SER A 210 4.26 9.85 8.29
CA SER A 210 3.35 9.95 7.14
C SER A 210 3.83 10.90 6.04
N ASP A 211 4.33 12.07 6.45
CA ASP A 211 4.68 13.15 5.53
C ASP A 211 5.89 12.79 4.67
N ASN A 212 6.80 11.98 5.20
CA ASN A 212 8.03 11.57 4.53
C ASN A 212 7.89 10.23 3.79
N ALA A 213 7.00 9.34 4.25
CA ALA A 213 6.92 7.99 3.70
C ALA A 213 6.60 7.98 2.20
N MET A 214 5.62 8.77 1.77
CA MET A 214 5.22 8.81 0.35
C MET A 214 6.23 9.56 -0.53
N GLN A 215 6.94 10.55 0.02
CA GLN A 215 7.98 11.30 -0.70
C GLN A 215 9.22 10.44 -0.95
N VAL A 216 9.55 9.54 -0.03
CA VAL A 216 10.71 8.64 -0.13
C VAL A 216 10.40 7.41 -1.00
N VAL A 217 9.19 6.86 -0.90
CA VAL A 217 8.81 5.63 -1.62
C VAL A 217 8.94 5.80 -3.13
N GLY A 218 8.48 6.90 -3.72
CA GLY A 218 8.51 7.12 -5.16
C GLY A 218 9.93 7.07 -5.74
N PRO A 219 10.84 7.95 -5.32
CA PRO A 219 12.22 7.95 -5.79
C PRO A 219 12.96 6.64 -5.50
N LEU A 220 12.73 6.03 -4.32
CA LEU A 220 13.36 4.76 -3.96
C LEU A 220 12.91 3.63 -4.88
N MET A 221 11.62 3.59 -5.25
CA MET A 221 11.10 2.61 -6.19
C MET A 221 11.68 2.80 -7.60
N ALA A 222 11.83 4.04 -8.06
CA ALA A 222 12.45 4.34 -9.34
C ALA A 222 13.93 3.90 -9.35
N LEU A 223 14.66 4.16 -8.26
CA LEU A 223 16.04 3.71 -8.11
C LEU A 223 16.14 2.18 -8.12
N LEU A 224 15.29 1.49 -7.36
CA LEU A 224 15.26 0.02 -7.34
C LEU A 224 14.90 -0.57 -8.70
N ALA A 225 13.97 0.04 -9.44
CA ALA A 225 13.61 -0.37 -10.79
C ALA A 225 14.77 -0.20 -11.78
N PHE A 226 15.53 0.89 -11.65
CA PHE A 226 16.73 1.14 -12.43
C PHE A 226 17.83 0.11 -12.11
N LEU A 227 18.13 -0.10 -10.83
CA LEU A 227 19.10 -1.09 -10.38
C LEU A 227 18.70 -2.54 -10.69
N GLY A 228 17.40 -2.80 -10.77
CA GLY A 228 16.87 -4.12 -11.17
C GLY A 228 16.87 -4.38 -12.67
N GLY A 229 17.38 -3.45 -13.49
CA GLY A 229 17.47 -3.63 -14.95
C GLY A 229 16.15 -3.50 -15.71
N MET A 230 15.12 -2.89 -15.09
CA MET A 230 13.79 -2.80 -15.73
C MET A 230 13.73 -1.77 -16.86
N PHE A 231 14.48 -0.67 -16.74
CA PHE A 231 14.51 0.39 -17.75
C PHE A 231 15.63 0.20 -18.75
N ILE A 232 16.77 -0.28 -18.29
CA ILE A 232 17.97 -0.52 -19.10
C ILE A 232 18.47 -1.92 -18.77
N PRO A 233 18.55 -2.83 -19.77
CA PRO A 233 19.11 -4.15 -19.55
C PRO A 233 20.52 -4.05 -18.98
N LEU A 234 20.78 -4.77 -17.90
CA LEU A 234 22.09 -4.78 -17.28
C LEU A 234 23.04 -5.69 -18.07
N THR A 235 24.24 -5.20 -18.37
CA THR A 235 25.27 -6.03 -18.99
C THR A 235 25.78 -7.03 -17.95
N PRO A 236 25.67 -8.34 -18.18
CA PRO A 236 26.13 -9.36 -17.25
C PRO A 236 27.60 -9.13 -16.83
N GLY A 237 27.88 -9.20 -15.52
CA GLY A 237 29.22 -9.01 -14.96
C GLY A 237 29.64 -7.54 -14.78
N SER A 238 28.85 -6.57 -15.20
CA SER A 238 29.13 -5.15 -14.95
C SER A 238 29.02 -4.81 -13.46
N THR A 239 29.63 -3.68 -13.06
CA THR A 239 29.49 -3.17 -11.67
C THR A 239 28.04 -2.93 -11.30
N MET A 240 27.22 -2.44 -12.26
CA MET A 240 25.81 -2.19 -12.10
C MET A 240 25.03 -3.48 -11.88
N ASP A 241 25.33 -4.54 -12.64
CA ASP A 241 24.75 -5.86 -12.49
C ASP A 241 25.07 -6.47 -11.10
N ARG A 242 26.32 -6.33 -10.64
CA ARG A 242 26.71 -6.79 -9.29
C ARG A 242 25.97 -6.05 -8.18
N ILE A 243 25.84 -4.73 -8.27
CA ILE A 243 25.06 -3.94 -7.29
C ILE A 243 23.59 -4.29 -7.38
N GLY A 244 23.06 -4.36 -8.60
CA GLY A 244 21.67 -4.71 -8.89
C GLY A 244 21.27 -6.07 -8.31
N SER A 245 22.16 -7.08 -8.45
CA SER A 245 21.92 -8.45 -7.99
C SER A 245 21.61 -8.61 -6.50
N PHE A 246 21.97 -7.62 -5.67
CA PHE A 246 21.61 -7.58 -4.26
C PHE A 246 20.27 -6.88 -3.99
N THR A 247 19.65 -6.24 -4.98
CA THR A 247 18.37 -5.55 -4.80
C THR A 247 17.18 -6.51 -4.89
N PRO A 248 16.06 -6.25 -4.19
CA PRO A 248 14.87 -7.10 -4.26
C PRO A 248 14.24 -7.11 -5.65
N MET A 249 14.52 -6.08 -6.46
CA MET A 249 13.99 -5.90 -7.78
C MET A 249 14.63 -6.85 -8.79
N TYR A 250 15.96 -7.02 -8.70
CA TYR A 250 16.73 -7.86 -9.62
C TYR A 250 16.22 -9.31 -9.65
N GLY A 251 16.08 -9.91 -8.45
CA GLY A 251 15.62 -11.30 -8.35
C GLY A 251 14.23 -11.50 -8.95
N LEU A 252 13.29 -10.60 -8.64
CA LEU A 252 11.93 -10.72 -9.14
C LEU A 252 11.81 -10.40 -10.63
N HIS A 253 12.58 -9.43 -11.14
CA HIS A 253 12.62 -9.09 -12.56
C HIS A 253 13.11 -10.28 -13.40
N ASN A 254 14.25 -10.86 -13.02
CA ASN A 254 14.78 -12.03 -13.72
C ASN A 254 13.87 -13.27 -13.62
N LEU A 255 13.24 -13.50 -12.47
CA LEU A 255 12.22 -14.54 -12.33
C LEU A 255 11.02 -14.32 -13.25
N ALA A 256 10.57 -13.08 -13.41
CA ALA A 256 9.46 -12.75 -14.30
C ALA A 256 9.81 -12.94 -15.78
N LEU A 257 11.07 -12.72 -16.14
CA LEU A 257 11.59 -12.91 -17.51
C LEU A 257 12.00 -14.37 -17.80
N TRP A 258 12.31 -15.16 -16.78
CA TRP A 258 12.76 -16.55 -16.98
C TRP A 258 11.87 -17.40 -17.91
N PRO A 259 10.52 -17.31 -17.87
CA PRO A 259 9.69 -18.08 -18.81
C PRO A 259 9.91 -17.73 -20.27
N MET A 260 10.50 -16.58 -20.60
CA MET A 260 10.89 -16.22 -21.97
C MET A 260 12.07 -17.04 -22.49
N GLY A 261 12.82 -17.71 -21.59
CA GLY A 261 13.92 -18.61 -21.98
C GLY A 261 15.14 -17.94 -22.58
N ALA A 262 15.32 -16.62 -22.33
CA ALA A 262 16.52 -15.89 -22.74
C ALA A 262 17.73 -16.26 -21.87
N GLU A 263 17.49 -16.59 -20.59
CA GLU A 263 18.51 -16.97 -19.62
C GLU A 263 18.16 -18.28 -18.91
N SER A 264 19.20 -19.00 -18.45
CA SER A 264 19.02 -20.20 -17.64
C SER A 264 18.53 -19.83 -16.24
N PHE A 265 17.71 -20.70 -15.64
CA PHE A 265 17.21 -20.50 -14.28
C PHE A 265 18.34 -20.41 -13.27
N SER A 266 18.29 -19.41 -12.41
CA SER A 266 19.22 -19.24 -11.29
C SER A 266 18.48 -19.28 -9.96
N TRP A 267 18.90 -20.17 -9.06
CA TRP A 267 18.40 -20.23 -7.68
C TRP A 267 18.68 -18.95 -6.90
N TRP A 268 19.68 -18.17 -7.30
CA TRP A 268 19.99 -16.88 -6.70
C TRP A 268 18.80 -15.91 -6.72
N TRP A 269 18.01 -15.91 -7.80
CA TRP A 269 16.83 -15.04 -7.92
C TRP A 269 15.77 -15.38 -6.87
N VAL A 270 15.54 -16.69 -6.62
CA VAL A 270 14.59 -17.17 -5.60
C VAL A 270 15.09 -16.79 -4.20
N VAL A 271 16.37 -17.08 -3.92
CA VAL A 271 17.00 -16.76 -2.63
C VAL A 271 16.94 -15.25 -2.37
N ASN A 272 17.24 -14.43 -3.38
CA ASN A 272 17.15 -12.97 -3.28
C ASN A 272 15.74 -12.52 -2.87
N VAL A 273 14.71 -12.97 -3.60
CA VAL A 273 13.29 -12.62 -3.34
C VAL A 273 12.86 -13.05 -1.93
N LEU A 274 13.18 -14.28 -1.53
CA LEU A 274 12.82 -14.80 -0.21
C LEU A 274 13.57 -14.09 0.93
N THR A 275 14.84 -13.78 0.73
CA THR A 275 15.64 -13.03 1.70
C THR A 275 15.06 -11.64 1.95
N TRP A 276 14.75 -10.90 0.88
CA TRP A 276 14.16 -9.58 1.02
C TRP A 276 12.74 -9.62 1.61
N LEU A 277 11.94 -10.63 1.25
CA LEU A 277 10.64 -10.84 1.88
C LEU A 277 10.78 -11.03 3.39
N ALA A 278 11.72 -11.88 3.82
CA ALA A 278 11.99 -12.11 5.25
C ALA A 278 12.49 -10.86 5.97
N VAL A 279 13.40 -10.10 5.35
CA VAL A 279 13.94 -8.83 5.89
C VAL A 279 12.83 -7.81 6.07
N PHE A 280 11.97 -7.61 5.07
CA PHE A 280 10.90 -6.61 5.14
C PHE A 280 9.79 -7.02 6.11
N LEU A 281 9.37 -8.28 6.12
CA LEU A 281 8.39 -8.78 7.08
C LEU A 281 8.93 -8.73 8.51
N GLY A 282 10.16 -9.18 8.71
CA GLY A 282 10.81 -9.13 10.03
C GLY A 282 10.97 -7.71 10.54
N GLY A 283 11.42 -6.79 9.67
CA GLY A 283 11.56 -5.37 9.99
C GLY A 283 10.22 -4.70 10.29
N ALA A 284 9.17 -4.99 9.52
CA ALA A 284 7.82 -4.48 9.76
C ALA A 284 7.25 -5.00 11.09
N ALA A 285 7.39 -6.31 11.37
CA ALA A 285 6.92 -6.94 12.59
C ALA A 285 7.65 -6.38 13.83
N TRP A 286 8.97 -6.21 13.74
CA TRP A 286 9.77 -5.63 14.82
C TRP A 286 9.35 -4.19 15.14
N LYS A 287 9.13 -3.35 14.15
CA LYS A 287 8.67 -1.97 14.33
C LYS A 287 7.24 -1.93 14.90
N MET A 288 6.35 -2.76 14.38
CA MET A 288 4.98 -2.87 14.89
C MET A 288 4.95 -3.25 16.38
N GLY A 289 5.79 -4.21 16.80
CA GLY A 289 5.88 -4.61 18.20
C GLY A 289 6.34 -3.49 19.12
N ARG A 290 7.25 -2.61 18.66
CA ARG A 290 7.71 -1.45 19.43
C ARG A 290 6.69 -0.32 19.53
N ASP A 291 5.86 -0.13 18.50
CA ASP A 291 4.78 0.86 18.53
C ASP A 291 3.67 0.46 19.52
N THR A 292 3.42 -0.84 19.67
CA THR A 292 2.43 -1.35 20.65
C THR A 292 2.90 -1.25 22.09
N ALA A 293 4.21 -1.23 22.33
CA ALA A 293 4.79 -1.14 23.67
C ALA A 293 4.91 0.30 24.23
N ARG A 294 4.71 1.33 23.38
CA ARG A 294 4.85 2.75 23.76
C ARG A 294 3.54 3.46 24.12
N VAL A 295 2.44 2.72 24.25
CA VAL A 295 1.10 3.26 24.59
C VAL A 295 0.54 2.52 25.86
#